data_3b3206825666902f85c16ce001fd52a7
#
_entry.id   3b3206825666902f85c16ce001fd52a7
#
_cell.length_a   1.000
_cell.length_b   1.000
_cell.length_c   1.000
_cell.angle_alpha   90.00
_cell.angle_beta   90.00
_cell.angle_gamma   90.00
#
_symmetry.space_group_name_H-M   'P 1'
#
loop_
_entity.id
_entity.type
_entity.pdbx_description
1 polymer ?
#
loop_
_entity_poly.entity_id
_entity_poly.type
_entity_poly.pdbx_seq_one_letter_code
_entity_poly.pdbx_strand_id
1 'polypeptide(L)'
;DACLDNKVKIAIGIGTDKAVSPLNTYGATKLLAEKLFVTANNYIDPDKHRTKFIALRYGNVVGSSGSVIPKFIQQLQNKRELTVTDLQMTRFSITMDEASDFILQATELGQGSEIFVPKLKAYSLLDVKTALNNIFGDYGTNNIGIQPGEKLHEILISKDEMRYTWDFKNMYILTNPLHSTFHPN
;
A
#
# COMPACT_ATOMS: atom_id res chain seq x y z
N ASP A 1 3.44 10.48 -20.77
CA ASP A 1 3.30 10.68 -22.24
C ASP A 1 2.32 9.65 -22.82
N ALA A 2 2.61 8.32 -22.84
CA ALA A 2 1.76 7.32 -23.52
C ALA A 2 0.26 7.40 -23.16
N CYS A 3 -0.11 7.68 -21.92
CA CYS A 3 -1.51 7.86 -21.51
C CYS A 3 -2.14 9.09 -22.15
N LEU A 4 -1.39 10.17 -22.28
CA LEU A 4 -1.85 11.41 -22.91
C LEU A 4 -2.01 11.23 -24.40
N ASP A 5 -1.02 10.62 -25.06
CA ASP A 5 -1.01 10.37 -26.51
C ASP A 5 -2.19 9.49 -26.94
N ASN A 6 -2.56 8.52 -26.07
CA ASN A 6 -3.66 7.58 -26.33
C ASN A 6 -4.99 8.02 -25.68
N LYS A 7 -5.09 9.24 -25.19
CA LYS A 7 -6.31 9.82 -24.59
C LYS A 7 -6.96 8.93 -23.51
N VAL A 8 -6.12 8.29 -22.69
CA VAL A 8 -6.57 7.46 -21.56
C VAL A 8 -7.35 8.35 -20.59
N LYS A 9 -8.56 7.95 -20.19
CA LYS A 9 -9.41 8.76 -19.31
C LYS A 9 -8.83 8.87 -17.91
N ILE A 10 -8.34 7.77 -17.37
CA ILE A 10 -7.74 7.71 -16.04
C ILE A 10 -6.54 6.77 -16.04
N ALA A 11 -5.46 7.21 -15.44
CA ALA A 11 -4.25 6.42 -15.22
C ALA A 11 -4.02 6.27 -13.71
N ILE A 12 -3.77 5.04 -13.25
CA ILE A 12 -3.68 4.70 -11.85
C ILE A 12 -2.28 4.21 -11.51
N GLY A 13 -1.60 4.91 -10.60
CA GLY A 13 -0.34 4.47 -10.03
C GLY A 13 -0.56 3.56 -8.84
N ILE A 14 -0.19 2.27 -8.95
CA ILE A 14 -0.28 1.34 -7.82
C ILE A 14 0.91 1.54 -6.89
N GLY A 15 0.62 2.06 -5.71
CA GLY A 15 1.60 2.35 -4.65
C GLY A 15 1.57 1.33 -3.50
N THR A 16 2.23 1.69 -2.40
CA THR A 16 2.45 0.83 -1.24
C THR A 16 2.64 1.65 0.04
N ASP A 17 2.32 1.08 1.20
CA ASP A 17 2.63 1.60 2.53
C ASP A 17 4.12 1.95 2.72
N LYS A 18 5.01 1.26 2.02
CA LYS A 18 6.46 1.50 2.07
C LYS A 18 6.90 2.85 1.50
N ALA A 19 6.02 3.53 0.74
CA ALA A 19 6.22 4.90 0.28
C ALA A 19 6.07 5.94 1.41
N VAL A 20 5.41 5.58 2.52
CA VAL A 20 5.16 6.52 3.63
C VAL A 20 6.37 6.55 4.56
N SER A 21 6.98 7.72 4.73
CA SER A 21 8.18 7.89 5.58
C SER A 21 9.23 6.77 5.36
N PRO A 22 9.79 6.64 4.15
CA PRO A 22 10.63 5.51 3.76
C PRO A 22 11.95 5.49 4.55
N LEU A 23 12.39 4.31 4.96
CA LEU A 23 13.68 4.07 5.65
C LEU A 23 14.75 3.51 4.72
N ASN A 24 14.42 3.17 3.50
CA ASN A 24 15.34 2.56 2.54
C ASN A 24 15.09 3.07 1.11
N THR A 25 16.02 2.74 0.21
CA THR A 25 15.95 3.16 -1.20
C THR A 25 14.69 2.67 -1.90
N TYR A 26 14.26 1.43 -1.63
CA TYR A 26 13.02 0.90 -2.22
C TYR A 26 11.80 1.76 -1.87
N GLY A 27 11.61 2.08 -0.58
CA GLY A 27 10.53 2.95 -0.15
C GLY A 27 10.65 4.36 -0.76
N ALA A 28 11.87 4.90 -0.85
CA ALA A 28 12.10 6.22 -1.47
C ALA A 28 11.74 6.25 -2.95
N THR A 29 12.06 5.20 -3.72
CA THR A 29 11.65 5.10 -5.12
C THR A 29 10.12 5.01 -5.27
N LYS A 30 9.45 4.31 -4.35
CA LYS A 30 7.98 4.23 -4.35
C LYS A 30 7.32 5.55 -4.00
N LEU A 31 7.87 6.29 -3.04
CA LEU A 31 7.43 7.65 -2.73
C LEU A 31 7.60 8.57 -3.94
N LEU A 32 8.77 8.54 -4.57
CA LEU A 32 9.04 9.36 -5.75
C LEU A 32 8.06 9.03 -6.89
N ALA A 33 7.85 7.74 -7.17
CA ALA A 33 6.91 7.29 -8.18
C ALA A 33 5.48 7.78 -7.89
N GLU A 34 5.01 7.66 -6.64
CA GLU A 34 3.69 8.14 -6.21
C GLU A 34 3.57 9.65 -6.43
N LYS A 35 4.55 10.43 -5.98
CA LYS A 35 4.53 11.90 -6.11
C LYS A 35 4.57 12.33 -7.56
N LEU A 36 5.44 11.76 -8.39
CA LEU A 36 5.50 12.06 -9.82
C LEU A 36 4.17 11.75 -10.51
N PHE A 37 3.50 10.65 -10.10
CA PHE A 37 2.25 10.23 -10.70
C PHE A 37 1.11 11.20 -10.40
N VAL A 38 0.91 11.57 -9.14
CA VAL A 38 -0.16 12.51 -8.78
C VAL A 38 0.13 13.93 -9.23
N THR A 39 1.40 14.36 -9.25
CA THR A 39 1.76 15.70 -9.73
C THR A 39 1.74 15.82 -11.25
N ALA A 40 1.66 14.70 -11.99
CA ALA A 40 1.52 14.74 -13.45
C ALA A 40 0.32 15.59 -13.91
N ASN A 41 -0.75 15.64 -13.10
CA ASN A 41 -1.92 16.49 -13.40
C ASN A 41 -1.58 17.99 -13.50
N ASN A 42 -0.53 18.45 -12.83
CA ASN A 42 -0.12 19.87 -12.84
C ASN A 42 0.56 20.29 -14.14
N TYR A 43 1.02 19.34 -14.95
CA TYR A 43 1.73 19.57 -16.20
C TYR A 43 0.86 19.28 -17.43
N ILE A 44 -0.40 18.93 -17.22
CA ILE A 44 -1.34 18.62 -18.29
C ILE A 44 -2.02 19.92 -18.73
N ASP A 45 -1.98 20.20 -20.03
CA ASP A 45 -2.81 21.24 -20.64
C ASP A 45 -4.28 20.74 -20.67
N PRO A 46 -5.18 21.32 -19.86
CA PRO A 46 -6.56 20.84 -19.75
C PRO A 46 -7.37 21.03 -21.04
N ASP A 47 -6.92 21.90 -21.94
CA ASP A 47 -7.58 22.12 -23.23
C ASP A 47 -7.25 21.01 -24.23
N LYS A 48 -6.10 20.33 -24.05
CA LYS A 48 -5.64 19.27 -24.94
C LYS A 48 -5.88 17.87 -24.40
N HIS A 49 -5.79 17.69 -23.09
CA HIS A 49 -5.82 16.37 -22.45
C HIS A 49 -6.79 16.35 -21.29
N ARG A 50 -7.55 15.26 -21.18
CA ARG A 50 -8.51 15.01 -20.10
C ARG A 50 -8.12 13.80 -19.24
N THR A 51 -6.90 13.31 -19.40
CA THR A 51 -6.37 12.21 -18.61
C THR A 51 -6.23 12.62 -17.16
N LYS A 52 -6.77 11.83 -16.25
CA LYS A 52 -6.60 12.01 -14.81
C LYS A 52 -5.55 11.03 -14.31
N PHE A 53 -4.65 11.48 -13.45
CA PHE A 53 -3.65 10.64 -12.79
C PHE A 53 -3.97 10.58 -11.31
N ILE A 54 -4.21 9.38 -10.79
CA ILE A 54 -4.44 9.10 -9.37
C ILE A 54 -3.46 8.04 -8.89
N ALA A 55 -3.20 7.99 -7.59
CA ALA A 55 -2.42 6.92 -6.99
C ALA A 55 -3.25 6.13 -5.97
N LEU A 56 -2.88 4.88 -5.80
CA LEU A 56 -3.40 4.02 -4.73
C LEU A 56 -2.27 3.67 -3.79
N ARG A 57 -2.57 3.55 -2.51
CA ARG A 57 -1.60 3.16 -1.49
C ARG A 57 -2.24 2.12 -0.57
N TYR A 58 -1.75 0.89 -0.62
CA TYR A 58 -2.20 -0.18 0.28
C TYR A 58 -1.03 -1.02 0.79
N GLY A 59 -1.31 -1.89 1.74
CA GLY A 59 -0.32 -2.75 2.37
C GLY A 59 0.07 -3.97 1.53
N ASN A 60 0.39 -5.07 2.18
CA ASN A 60 0.81 -6.29 1.51
C ASN A 60 -0.40 -7.01 0.91
N VAL A 61 -0.28 -7.51 -0.32
CA VAL A 61 -1.30 -8.41 -0.88
C VAL A 61 -1.05 -9.82 -0.32
N VAL A 62 -2.08 -10.39 0.31
CA VAL A 62 -2.01 -11.73 0.92
C VAL A 62 -1.64 -12.77 -0.13
N GLY A 63 -0.68 -13.64 0.20
CA GLY A 63 -0.22 -14.69 -0.71
C GLY A 63 0.67 -14.24 -1.87
N SER A 64 1.03 -12.95 -1.90
CA SER A 64 1.95 -12.44 -2.93
C SER A 64 3.32 -13.12 -2.85
N SER A 65 3.98 -13.26 -4.01
CA SER A 65 5.30 -13.88 -4.12
C SER A 65 6.32 -13.19 -3.22
N GLY A 66 7.09 -13.97 -2.45
CA GLY A 66 8.11 -13.47 -1.54
C GLY A 66 7.56 -12.87 -0.22
N SER A 67 6.24 -12.89 0.01
CA SER A 67 5.68 -12.42 1.29
C SER A 67 5.90 -13.41 2.43
N VAL A 68 5.76 -12.91 3.67
CA VAL A 68 6.09 -13.68 4.89
C VAL A 68 5.24 -14.93 5.08
N ILE A 69 3.95 -14.88 4.74
CA ILE A 69 3.02 -15.99 4.95
C ILE A 69 3.41 -17.21 4.11
N PRO A 70 3.60 -17.14 2.80
CA PRO A 70 4.10 -18.27 2.00
C PRO A 70 5.43 -18.83 2.50
N LYS A 71 6.36 -17.95 2.93
CA LYS A 71 7.63 -18.37 3.50
C LYS A 71 7.45 -19.18 4.78
N PHE A 72 6.60 -18.73 5.69
CA PHE A 72 6.29 -19.44 6.93
C PHE A 72 5.62 -20.79 6.67
N ILE A 73 4.65 -20.84 5.77
CA ILE A 73 3.99 -22.10 5.36
C ILE A 73 5.04 -23.08 4.84
N GLN A 74 5.92 -22.66 3.95
CA GLN A 74 7.00 -23.51 3.43
C GLN A 74 7.93 -24.02 4.53
N GLN A 75 8.29 -23.18 5.51
CA GLN A 75 9.14 -23.58 6.63
C GLN A 75 8.43 -24.65 7.49
N LEU A 76 7.17 -24.43 7.87
CA LEU A 76 6.41 -25.36 8.69
C LEU A 76 6.14 -26.69 7.99
N GLN A 77 5.81 -26.69 6.69
CA GLN A 77 5.66 -27.90 5.88
C GLN A 77 6.94 -28.74 5.86
N ASN A 78 8.11 -28.10 5.91
CA ASN A 78 9.41 -28.76 5.99
C ASN A 78 9.87 -29.01 7.43
N LYS A 79 8.97 -28.86 8.42
CA LYS A 79 9.26 -29.05 9.86
C LYS A 79 10.47 -28.22 10.33
N ARG A 80 10.58 -27.00 9.86
CA ARG A 80 11.66 -26.05 10.21
C ARG A 80 11.12 -24.94 11.09
N GLU A 81 12.00 -24.36 11.90
CA GLU A 81 11.72 -23.14 12.68
C GLU A 81 11.31 -21.99 11.77
N LEU A 82 10.42 -21.15 12.28
CA LEU A 82 10.05 -19.90 11.61
C LEU A 82 11.18 -18.87 11.77
N THR A 83 11.68 -18.35 10.67
CA THR A 83 12.66 -17.25 10.69
C THR A 83 11.91 -15.92 10.77
N VAL A 84 12.01 -15.24 11.91
CA VAL A 84 11.27 -14.02 12.22
C VAL A 84 12.25 -12.89 12.55
N THR A 85 11.99 -11.69 12.09
CA THR A 85 12.76 -10.49 12.42
C THR A 85 12.34 -9.91 13.78
N ASP A 86 11.03 -9.77 14.01
CA ASP A 86 10.42 -9.38 15.27
C ASP A 86 8.94 -9.79 15.27
N LEU A 87 8.48 -10.49 16.32
CA LEU A 87 7.09 -10.92 16.43
C LEU A 87 6.11 -9.76 16.68
N GLN A 88 6.59 -8.64 17.19
CA GLN A 88 5.78 -7.44 17.42
C GLN A 88 5.56 -6.62 16.15
N MET A 89 6.24 -6.93 15.05
CA MET A 89 6.02 -6.26 13.78
C MET A 89 4.56 -6.33 13.38
N THR A 90 4.01 -5.19 12.99
CA THR A 90 2.65 -5.13 12.44
C THR A 90 2.66 -4.77 10.96
N ARG A 91 1.70 -5.35 10.23
CA ARG A 91 1.54 -5.15 8.79
C ARG A 91 0.06 -4.95 8.46
N PHE A 92 -0.18 -4.24 7.36
CA PHE A 92 -1.49 -4.17 6.75
C PHE A 92 -1.55 -5.15 5.58
N SER A 93 -2.67 -5.84 5.44
CA SER A 93 -2.87 -6.71 4.26
C SER A 93 -4.22 -6.49 3.63
N ILE A 94 -4.24 -6.78 2.34
CA ILE A 94 -5.42 -6.77 1.49
C ILE A 94 -5.42 -8.04 0.66
N THR A 95 -6.57 -8.64 0.44
CA THR A 95 -6.70 -9.75 -0.51
C THR A 95 -6.65 -9.25 -1.95
N MET A 96 -6.46 -10.14 -2.92
CA MET A 96 -6.46 -9.75 -4.33
C MET A 96 -7.82 -9.21 -4.77
N ASP A 97 -8.91 -9.83 -4.30
CA ASP A 97 -10.28 -9.42 -4.62
C ASP A 97 -10.58 -8.03 -4.05
N GLU A 98 -10.26 -7.81 -2.75
CA GLU A 98 -10.39 -6.50 -2.12
C GLU A 98 -9.56 -5.42 -2.82
N ALA A 99 -8.34 -5.75 -3.27
CA ALA A 99 -7.50 -4.82 -4.01
C ALA A 99 -8.09 -4.47 -5.37
N SER A 100 -8.66 -5.45 -6.06
CA SER A 100 -9.33 -5.26 -7.35
C SER A 100 -10.57 -4.37 -7.21
N ASP A 101 -11.42 -4.65 -6.22
CA ASP A 101 -12.60 -3.83 -5.92
C ASP A 101 -12.20 -2.40 -5.53
N PHE A 102 -11.14 -2.25 -4.75
CA PHE A 102 -10.62 -0.94 -4.37
C PHE A 102 -10.10 -0.14 -5.57
N ILE A 103 -9.40 -0.78 -6.51
CA ILE A 103 -8.94 -0.15 -7.77
C ILE A 103 -10.15 0.37 -8.56
N LEU A 104 -11.21 -0.43 -8.70
CA LEU A 104 -12.42 -0.04 -9.42
C LEU A 104 -13.11 1.15 -8.75
N GLN A 105 -13.30 1.12 -7.42
CA GLN A 105 -13.89 2.22 -6.66
C GLN A 105 -13.08 3.52 -6.82
N ALA A 106 -11.74 3.44 -6.71
CA ALA A 106 -10.89 4.60 -6.90
C ALA A 106 -10.95 5.15 -8.34
N THR A 107 -11.12 4.27 -9.33
CA THR A 107 -11.31 4.66 -10.73
C THR A 107 -12.58 5.47 -10.93
N GLU A 108 -13.66 5.09 -10.26
CA GLU A 108 -14.96 5.80 -10.35
C GLU A 108 -14.90 7.17 -9.64
N LEU A 109 -14.20 7.25 -8.51
CA LEU A 109 -14.14 8.45 -7.66
C LEU A 109 -13.08 9.44 -8.11
N GLY A 110 -12.01 9.01 -8.76
CA GLY A 110 -10.84 9.81 -9.07
C GLY A 110 -11.13 11.01 -9.96
N GLN A 111 -10.67 12.17 -9.51
CA GLN A 111 -10.79 13.43 -10.24
C GLN A 111 -9.44 13.94 -10.75
N GLY A 112 -8.33 13.42 -10.20
CA GLY A 112 -6.95 13.74 -10.52
C GLY A 112 -6.18 14.29 -9.32
N SER A 113 -4.95 13.80 -9.12
CA SER A 113 -4.03 14.14 -8.02
C SER A 113 -4.37 13.55 -6.64
N GLU A 114 -5.38 12.70 -6.52
CA GLU A 114 -5.68 12.02 -5.26
C GLU A 114 -4.76 10.81 -5.05
N ILE A 115 -4.55 10.50 -3.75
CA ILE A 115 -4.02 9.21 -3.30
C ILE A 115 -5.12 8.52 -2.50
N PHE A 116 -5.60 7.39 -2.99
CA PHE A 116 -6.61 6.58 -2.32
C PHE A 116 -5.94 5.54 -1.42
N VAL A 117 -6.43 5.39 -0.20
CA VAL A 117 -5.89 4.49 0.82
C VAL A 117 -7.03 3.70 1.45
N PRO A 118 -7.10 2.38 1.31
CA PRO A 118 -8.16 1.58 1.92
C PRO A 118 -8.02 1.55 3.45
N LYS A 119 -9.12 1.44 4.18
CA LYS A 119 -9.15 1.20 5.62
C LYS A 119 -8.85 -0.27 5.88
N LEU A 120 -7.58 -0.58 6.13
CA LEU A 120 -7.11 -1.94 6.36
C LEU A 120 -6.94 -2.24 7.85
N LYS A 121 -7.17 -3.49 8.23
CA LYS A 121 -6.83 -4.00 9.55
C LYS A 121 -5.33 -4.31 9.63
N ALA A 122 -4.73 -3.96 10.76
CA ALA A 122 -3.37 -4.38 11.08
C ALA A 122 -3.39 -5.75 11.78
N TYR A 123 -2.34 -6.53 11.57
CA TYR A 123 -2.06 -7.77 12.31
C TYR A 123 -0.59 -7.82 12.69
N SER A 124 -0.27 -8.56 13.76
CA SER A 124 1.10 -8.80 14.16
C SER A 124 1.68 -10.07 13.52
N LEU A 125 3.00 -10.18 13.43
CA LEU A 125 3.65 -11.44 13.03
C LEU A 125 3.42 -12.55 14.06
N LEU A 126 3.19 -12.18 15.34
CA LEU A 126 2.80 -13.13 16.38
C LEU A 126 1.45 -13.77 16.07
N ASP A 127 0.46 -13.00 15.62
CA ASP A 127 -0.86 -13.55 15.25
C ASP A 127 -0.73 -14.52 14.08
N VAL A 128 0.06 -14.17 13.07
CA VAL A 128 0.34 -15.04 11.91
C VAL A 128 1.03 -16.33 12.35
N LYS A 129 2.08 -16.24 13.19
CA LYS A 129 2.76 -17.40 13.75
C LYS A 129 1.77 -18.30 14.48
N THR A 130 0.97 -17.74 15.37
CA THR A 130 0.01 -18.51 16.19
C THR A 130 -1.00 -19.24 15.32
N ALA A 131 -1.57 -18.53 14.33
CA ALA A 131 -2.53 -19.13 13.40
C ALA A 131 -1.93 -20.27 12.58
N LEU A 132 -0.71 -20.09 12.07
CA LEU A 132 -0.04 -21.11 11.27
C LEU A 132 0.41 -22.32 12.12
N ASN A 133 0.88 -22.10 13.34
CA ASN A 133 1.26 -23.17 14.26
C ASN A 133 0.05 -24.03 14.65
N ASN A 134 -1.14 -23.46 14.76
CA ASN A 134 -2.38 -24.21 15.01
C ASN A 134 -2.73 -25.16 13.84
N ILE A 135 -2.30 -24.84 12.63
CA ILE A 135 -2.58 -25.63 11.42
C ILE A 135 -1.48 -26.68 11.17
N PHE A 136 -0.21 -26.27 11.28
CA PHE A 136 0.94 -27.07 10.84
C PHE A 136 1.77 -27.66 11.99
N GLY A 137 1.53 -27.22 13.23
CA GLY A 137 2.36 -27.55 14.40
C GLY A 137 3.43 -26.50 14.68
N ASP A 138 3.93 -26.48 15.93
CA ASP A 138 5.01 -25.55 16.33
C ASP A 138 6.38 -26.25 16.24
N TYR A 139 7.24 -25.72 15.41
CA TYR A 139 8.62 -26.21 15.21
C TYR A 139 9.68 -25.23 15.72
N GLY A 140 9.25 -24.25 16.53
CA GLY A 140 10.14 -23.21 17.08
C GLY A 140 10.22 -21.96 16.24
N THR A 141 11.04 -21.02 16.74
CA THR A 141 11.20 -19.70 16.11
C THR A 141 12.65 -19.25 16.23
N ASN A 142 13.27 -18.94 15.11
CA ASN A 142 14.58 -18.33 15.04
C ASN A 142 14.40 -16.81 14.83
N ASN A 143 14.69 -16.02 15.87
CA ASN A 143 14.62 -14.56 15.81
C ASN A 143 15.96 -14.01 15.31
N ILE A 144 15.94 -13.38 14.12
CA ILE A 144 17.14 -12.81 13.47
C ILE A 144 17.31 -11.31 13.70
N GLY A 145 16.38 -10.66 14.42
CA GLY A 145 16.36 -9.22 14.66
C GLY A 145 15.90 -8.40 13.45
N ILE A 146 15.49 -7.15 13.73
CA ILE A 146 15.03 -6.19 12.71
C ILE A 146 16.20 -5.84 11.80
N GLN A 147 15.99 -5.96 10.49
CA GLN A 147 17.03 -5.68 9.49
C GLN A 147 17.07 -4.17 9.17
N PRO A 148 18.23 -3.63 8.75
CA PRO A 148 18.35 -2.24 8.33
C PRO A 148 17.31 -1.88 7.23
N GLY A 149 16.56 -0.82 7.45
CA GLY A 149 15.53 -0.36 6.52
C GLY A 149 14.15 -1.03 6.70
N GLU A 150 14.00 -1.94 7.67
CA GLU A 150 12.70 -2.46 8.07
C GLU A 150 12.06 -1.59 9.13
N LYS A 151 10.73 -1.46 9.08
CA LYS A 151 9.92 -0.81 10.13
C LYS A 151 9.31 -1.84 11.05
N LEU A 152 9.28 -1.55 12.35
CA LEU A 152 8.49 -2.35 13.29
C LEU A 152 7.01 -2.29 12.94
N HIS A 153 6.50 -1.09 12.70
CA HIS A 153 5.11 -0.84 12.28
C HIS A 153 5.09 -0.09 10.96
N GLU A 154 4.35 -0.60 9.97
CA GLU A 154 4.07 0.15 8.75
C GLU A 154 2.95 1.17 9.02
N ILE A 155 2.96 2.26 8.25
CA ILE A 155 1.93 3.30 8.29
C ILE A 155 1.38 3.53 6.88
N LEU A 156 0.09 3.79 6.77
CA LEU A 156 -0.58 4.07 5.49
C LEU A 156 -0.69 5.56 5.21
N ILE A 157 -0.76 6.38 6.25
CA ILE A 157 -0.88 7.84 6.18
C ILE A 157 0.05 8.43 7.23
N SER A 158 0.93 9.33 6.84
CA SER A 158 1.81 10.02 7.77
C SER A 158 1.06 11.11 8.55
N LYS A 159 1.64 11.53 9.69
CA LYS A 159 1.07 12.60 10.51
C LYS A 159 0.87 13.90 9.72
N ASP A 160 1.79 14.20 8.81
CA ASP A 160 1.70 15.42 8.00
C ASP A 160 0.63 15.32 6.92
N GLU A 161 0.39 14.13 6.38
CA GLU A 161 -0.64 13.89 5.38
C GLU A 161 -2.06 13.95 5.96
N MET A 162 -2.23 13.73 7.27
CA MET A 162 -3.54 13.78 7.93
C MET A 162 -4.26 15.13 7.75
N ARG A 163 -3.52 16.22 7.55
CA ARG A 163 -4.09 17.57 7.38
C ARG A 163 -4.95 17.74 6.13
N TYR A 164 -4.73 16.91 5.12
CA TYR A 164 -5.43 16.94 3.83
C TYR A 164 -5.97 15.57 3.44
N THR A 165 -6.26 14.75 4.46
CA THR A 165 -6.87 13.44 4.33
C THR A 165 -8.36 13.52 4.67
N TRP A 166 -9.19 13.04 3.76
CA TRP A 166 -10.62 12.88 3.95
C TRP A 166 -10.94 11.45 4.37
N ASP A 167 -11.80 11.30 5.39
CA ASP A 167 -12.40 10.02 5.75
C ASP A 167 -13.63 9.79 4.89
N PHE A 168 -13.61 8.76 4.03
CA PHE A 168 -14.67 8.51 3.08
C PHE A 168 -15.02 7.01 3.03
N LYS A 169 -16.18 6.65 3.57
CA LYS A 169 -16.68 5.26 3.57
C LYS A 169 -15.63 4.25 4.07
N ASN A 170 -15.19 3.34 3.19
CA ASN A 170 -14.21 2.28 3.43
C ASN A 170 -12.76 2.67 3.11
N MET A 171 -12.50 3.94 2.82
CA MET A 171 -11.17 4.43 2.43
C MET A 171 -10.87 5.80 3.01
N TYR A 172 -9.61 6.19 2.90
CA TYR A 172 -9.15 7.56 3.06
C TYR A 172 -8.74 8.11 1.71
N ILE A 173 -8.93 9.39 1.49
CA ILE A 173 -8.56 10.09 0.26
C ILE A 173 -7.66 11.25 0.63
N LEU A 174 -6.40 11.19 0.21
CA LEU A 174 -5.46 12.27 0.37
C LEU A 174 -5.56 13.16 -0.86
N THR A 175 -5.81 14.44 -0.63
CA THR A 175 -5.94 15.43 -1.69
C THR A 175 -4.70 16.32 -1.75
N ASN A 176 -4.40 16.88 -2.93
CA ASN A 176 -3.37 17.89 -3.02
C ASN A 176 -3.94 19.25 -2.54
N PRO A 177 -3.44 19.82 -1.43
CA PRO A 177 -3.99 21.05 -0.87
C PRO A 177 -3.91 22.26 -1.82
N LEU A 178 -3.05 22.20 -2.83
CA LEU A 178 -2.88 23.30 -3.79
C LEU A 178 -3.80 23.20 -5.01
N HIS A 179 -4.34 22.02 -5.32
CA HIS A 179 -5.05 21.77 -6.57
C HIS A 179 -6.29 20.87 -6.41
N SER A 180 -6.70 20.59 -5.18
CA SER A 180 -7.83 19.67 -4.97
C SER A 180 -9.15 20.35 -5.26
N THR A 181 -9.86 19.81 -6.25
CA THR A 181 -11.29 20.06 -6.48
C THR A 181 -12.15 18.95 -5.85
N PHE A 182 -11.53 18.01 -5.13
CA PHE A 182 -12.23 16.89 -4.52
C PHE A 182 -13.08 17.38 -3.34
N HIS A 183 -14.38 17.32 -3.49
CA HIS A 183 -15.36 17.50 -2.42
C HIS A 183 -16.17 16.19 -2.33
N PRO A 184 -15.97 15.39 -1.28
CA PRO A 184 -16.83 14.23 -1.03
C PRO A 184 -18.25 14.74 -0.73
N ASN A 185 -19.20 14.43 -1.59
CA ASN A 185 -20.64 14.62 -1.34
C ASN A 185 -21.15 13.51 -0.42
#